data_fa7bb0e22c184d3e788b6147786c0efb
#
_entry.id   fa7bb0e22c184d3e788b6147786c0efb
#
_cell.length_a   1.000
_cell.length_b   1.000
_cell.length_c   1.000
_cell.angle_alpha   90.00
_cell.angle_beta   90.00
_cell.angle_gamma   90.00
#
_symmetry.space_group_name_H-M   'P 1'
#
loop_
_entity.id
_entity.type
_entity.pdbx_description
1 polymer ?
#
loop_
_entity_poly.entity_id
_entity_poly.type
_entity_poly.pdbx_seq_one_letter_code
_entity_poly.pdbx_strand_id
1 'polypeptide(L)'
;CGDVARSSYWYLDCSAAAQNILLAAEAQGLGAVWTAAYPYEDRIRVVRKYMELPGNIVPLCVIPFGYPAALQEPKQKYDEKKVHYEKY
;
A
#
# COMPACT_ATOMS: atom_id res chain seq x y z
N CYS A 1 -2.54 -8.41 0.93
CA CYS A 1 -3.20 -9.15 2.02
C CYS A 1 -2.16 -9.74 2.94
N GLY A 2 -2.50 -9.90 4.21
CA GLY A 2 -1.66 -10.58 5.19
C GLY A 2 -2.41 -11.65 5.98
N ASP A 3 -1.66 -12.61 6.50
CA ASP A 3 -2.18 -13.69 7.35
C ASP A 3 -2.07 -13.26 8.82
N VAL A 4 -3.19 -12.89 9.41
CA VAL A 4 -3.24 -12.42 10.80
C VAL A 4 -3.02 -13.54 11.83
N ALA A 5 -3.13 -14.80 11.42
CA ALA A 5 -2.84 -15.94 12.28
C ALA A 5 -1.32 -16.20 12.39
N ARG A 6 -0.52 -15.72 11.43
CA ARG A 6 0.93 -15.95 11.39
C ARG A 6 1.76 -14.82 11.96
N SER A 7 1.30 -13.58 11.89
CA SER A 7 2.07 -12.42 12.33
C SER A 7 1.16 -11.32 12.87
N SER A 8 1.46 -10.84 14.07
CA SER A 8 0.84 -9.63 14.62
C SER A 8 1.30 -8.35 13.90
N TYR A 9 2.41 -8.41 13.16
CA TYR A 9 2.97 -7.31 12.36
C TYR A 9 2.61 -7.38 10.88
N TRP A 10 1.64 -8.23 10.51
CA TRP A 10 1.24 -8.48 9.13
C TRP A 10 1.00 -7.20 8.31
N TYR A 11 0.43 -6.17 8.93
CA TYR A 11 0.14 -4.90 8.26
C TYR A 11 1.41 -4.09 7.97
N LEU A 12 2.45 -4.20 8.80
CA LEU A 12 3.77 -3.58 8.54
C LEU A 12 4.48 -4.31 7.41
N ASP A 13 4.51 -5.63 7.47
CA ASP A 13 5.14 -6.47 6.43
C ASP A 13 4.48 -6.23 5.07
N CYS A 14 3.14 -6.22 5.04
CA CYS A 14 2.39 -5.94 3.82
C CYS A 14 2.57 -4.49 3.34
N SER A 15 2.76 -3.52 4.24
CA SER A 15 3.03 -2.12 3.88
C SER A 15 4.39 -1.99 3.20
N ALA A 16 5.42 -2.65 3.72
CA ALA A 16 6.75 -2.68 3.11
C ALA A 16 6.70 -3.31 1.71
N ALA A 17 5.99 -4.43 1.57
CA ALA A 17 5.79 -5.08 0.28
C ALA A 17 5.03 -4.19 -0.71
N ALA A 18 3.97 -3.51 -0.26
CA ALA A 18 3.18 -2.60 -1.08
C ALA A 18 4.02 -1.43 -1.60
N GLN A 19 4.88 -0.84 -0.75
CA GLN A 19 5.78 0.22 -1.17
C GLN A 19 6.77 -0.26 -2.25
N ASN A 20 7.30 -1.48 -2.12
CA ASN A 20 8.16 -2.07 -3.15
C ASN A 20 7.41 -2.27 -4.49
N ILE A 21 6.13 -2.64 -4.45
CA ILE A 21 5.30 -2.76 -5.65
C ILE A 21 5.15 -1.39 -6.34
N LEU A 22 4.90 -0.33 -5.59
CA LEU A 22 4.79 1.02 -6.14
C LEU A 22 6.09 1.48 -6.80
N LEU A 23 7.23 1.24 -6.14
CA LEU A 23 8.55 1.57 -6.70
C LEU A 23 8.86 0.75 -7.96
N ALA A 24 8.54 -0.54 -7.96
CA ALA A 24 8.74 -1.40 -9.12
C ALA A 24 7.85 -0.98 -10.31
N ALA A 25 6.61 -0.57 -10.05
CA ALA A 25 5.72 -0.04 -11.07
C ALA A 25 6.30 1.23 -11.70
N GLU A 26 6.75 2.18 -10.89
CA GLU A 26 7.38 3.42 -11.35
C GLU A 26 8.62 3.13 -12.20
N ALA A 27 9.49 2.20 -11.77
CA ALA A 27 10.70 1.83 -12.51
C ALA A 27 10.40 1.21 -13.89
N GLN A 28 9.20 0.67 -14.08
CA GLN A 28 8.74 0.10 -15.36
C GLN A 28 7.87 1.07 -16.18
N GLY A 29 7.76 2.33 -15.77
CA GLY A 29 6.94 3.34 -16.45
C GLY A 29 5.43 3.13 -16.27
N LEU A 30 5.02 2.40 -15.23
CA LEU A 30 3.61 2.19 -14.89
C LEU A 30 3.17 3.19 -13.82
N GLY A 31 1.91 3.62 -13.91
CA GLY A 31 1.23 4.31 -12.84
C GLY A 31 0.65 3.31 -11.83
N ALA A 32 0.72 3.62 -10.56
CA ALA A 32 0.13 2.81 -9.50
C ALA A 32 -0.30 3.70 -8.35
N VAL A 33 -1.32 3.29 -7.60
CA VAL A 33 -1.80 4.01 -6.43
C VAL A 33 -2.18 3.07 -5.29
N TRP A 34 -1.80 3.43 -4.07
CA TRP A 34 -2.20 2.73 -2.87
C TRP A 34 -3.61 3.16 -2.46
N THR A 35 -4.55 2.21 -2.46
CA THR A 35 -5.91 2.41 -1.96
C THR A 35 -6.11 1.55 -0.72
N ALA A 36 -6.25 2.17 0.45
CA ALA A 36 -6.36 1.46 1.71
C ALA A 36 -7.65 0.63 1.83
N ALA A 37 -7.52 -0.61 2.25
CA ALA A 37 -8.62 -1.43 2.74
C ALA A 37 -8.62 -1.46 4.27
N TYR A 38 -7.57 -1.98 4.89
CA TYR A 38 -7.37 -1.92 6.34
C TYR A 38 -7.06 -0.47 6.78
N PRO A 39 -7.61 0.04 7.91
CA PRO A 39 -8.43 -0.64 8.92
C PRO A 39 -9.96 -0.48 8.73
N TYR A 40 -10.42 -0.16 7.55
CA TYR A 40 -11.83 0.14 7.26
C TYR A 40 -12.64 -1.15 7.02
N GLU A 41 -13.49 -1.52 7.96
CA GLU A 41 -14.25 -2.78 7.94
C GLU A 41 -15.15 -2.94 6.71
N ASP A 42 -15.76 -1.87 6.23
CA ASP A 42 -16.58 -1.86 5.03
C ASP A 42 -15.76 -2.23 3.78
N ARG A 43 -14.57 -1.67 3.65
CA ARG A 43 -13.66 -1.96 2.54
C ARG A 43 -13.08 -3.36 2.62
N ILE A 44 -12.66 -3.80 3.81
CA ILE A 44 -12.20 -5.17 4.05
C ILE A 44 -13.26 -6.17 3.62
N ARG A 45 -14.51 -5.94 4.00
CA ARG A 45 -15.63 -6.82 3.66
C ARG A 45 -15.83 -6.93 2.14
N VAL A 46 -15.77 -5.82 1.44
CA VAL A 46 -15.91 -5.79 -0.03
C VAL A 46 -14.79 -6.59 -0.69
N VAL A 47 -13.54 -6.32 -0.32
CA VAL A 47 -12.39 -7.04 -0.91
C VAL A 47 -12.46 -8.53 -0.59
N ARG A 48 -12.78 -8.91 0.65
CA ARG A 48 -12.95 -10.32 1.05
C ARG A 48 -13.98 -11.03 0.20
N LYS A 49 -15.13 -10.40 -0.02
CA LYS A 49 -16.21 -10.96 -0.81
C LYS A 49 -15.79 -11.23 -2.26
N TYR A 50 -15.18 -10.24 -2.91
CA TYR A 50 -14.78 -10.36 -4.31
C TYR A 50 -13.61 -11.29 -4.54
N MET A 51 -12.67 -11.36 -3.59
CA MET A 51 -11.46 -12.18 -3.69
C MET A 51 -11.61 -13.54 -3.02
N GLU A 52 -12.77 -13.84 -2.42
CA GLU A 52 -13.06 -15.10 -1.71
C GLU A 52 -11.99 -15.44 -0.66
N LEU A 53 -11.53 -14.42 0.09
CA LEU A 53 -10.43 -14.57 1.03
C LEU A 53 -10.86 -15.40 2.24
N PRO A 54 -10.02 -16.36 2.69
CA PRO A 54 -10.28 -17.10 3.92
C PRO A 54 -10.22 -16.19 5.16
N GLY A 55 -10.80 -16.66 6.27
CA GLY A 55 -11.00 -15.85 7.48
C GLY A 55 -9.76 -15.24 8.10
N ASN A 56 -8.61 -15.93 8.00
CA ASN A 56 -7.33 -15.47 8.50
C ASN A 56 -6.58 -14.51 7.57
N ILE A 57 -7.04 -14.32 6.34
CA ILE A 57 -6.42 -13.39 5.39
C ILE A 57 -7.15 -12.06 5.39
N VAL A 58 -6.41 -10.98 5.67
CA VAL A 58 -6.94 -9.62 5.72
C VAL A 58 -6.31 -8.76 4.63
N PRO A 59 -7.12 -8.08 3.81
CA PRO A 59 -6.60 -7.17 2.80
C PRO A 59 -6.07 -5.88 3.46
N LEU A 60 -4.82 -5.52 3.20
CA LEU A 60 -4.24 -4.25 3.61
C LEU A 60 -4.67 -3.13 2.68
N CYS A 61 -4.47 -3.35 1.38
CA CYS A 61 -4.72 -2.37 0.34
C CYS A 61 -5.07 -3.04 -0.98
N VAL A 62 -5.58 -2.24 -1.90
CA VAL A 62 -5.72 -2.56 -3.32
C VAL A 62 -4.85 -1.61 -4.10
N ILE A 63 -4.04 -2.13 -5.01
CA ILE A 63 -3.12 -1.32 -5.82
C ILE A 63 -3.50 -1.51 -7.29
N PRO A 64 -4.36 -0.65 -7.86
CA PRO A 64 -4.53 -0.59 -9.30
C PRO A 64 -3.24 -0.08 -9.93
N PHE A 65 -2.82 -0.69 -11.04
CA PHE A 65 -1.65 -0.26 -11.79
C PHE A 65 -1.88 -0.46 -13.29
N GLY A 66 -1.21 0.35 -14.09
CA GLY A 66 -1.33 0.32 -15.54
C GLY A 66 -0.53 1.42 -16.21
N TYR A 67 -0.60 1.51 -17.53
CA TYR A 67 0.04 2.58 -18.25
C TYR A 67 -0.67 3.90 -17.96
N PRO A 68 0.06 4.96 -17.53
CA PRO A 68 -0.54 6.26 -17.23
C PRO A 68 -1.05 6.94 -18.50
N ALA A 69 -2.23 7.57 -18.40
CA ALA A 69 -2.79 8.37 -19.52
C ALA A 69 -2.03 9.67 -19.73
N ALA A 70 -1.38 10.19 -18.67
CA ALA A 70 -0.55 11.40 -18.72
C ALA A 70 0.59 11.29 -17.71
N LEU A 71 1.74 11.86 -18.05
CA LEU A 71 2.85 12.00 -17.11
C LEU A 71 2.52 13.07 -16.08
N GLN A 72 2.83 12.77 -14.82
CA GLN A 72 2.64 13.70 -13.71
C GLN A 72 4.00 14.22 -13.23
N GLU A 73 4.08 15.50 -12.97
CA GLU A 73 5.26 16.09 -12.35
C GLU A 73 5.47 15.57 -10.92
N PRO A 74 6.70 15.21 -10.54
CA PRO A 74 7.02 14.82 -9.19
C PRO A 74 6.68 15.93 -8.19
N LYS A 75 5.99 15.60 -7.12
CA LYS A 75 5.70 16.56 -6.04
C LYS A 75 6.94 16.74 -5.17
N GLN A 76 7.27 17.99 -4.87
CA GLN A 76 8.29 18.29 -3.86
C GLN A 76 7.76 17.90 -2.49
N LYS A 77 8.32 16.82 -1.92
CA LYS A 77 7.88 16.28 -0.62
C LYS A 77 8.91 16.49 0.50
N TYR A 78 10.14 16.85 0.13
CA TYR A 78 11.18 17.10 1.11
C TYR A 78 10.90 18.40 1.86
N ASP A 79 10.98 18.32 3.17
CA ASP A 79 10.82 19.47 4.06
C ASP A 79 11.89 19.35 5.15
N GLU A 80 12.88 20.24 5.09
CA GLU A 80 14.01 20.26 6.00
C GLU A 80 13.58 20.43 7.47
N LYS A 81 12.46 21.12 7.71
CA LYS A 81 11.92 21.31 9.07
C LYS A 81 11.45 20.01 9.72
N LYS A 82 11.28 18.95 8.94
CA LYS A 82 10.91 17.61 9.43
C LYS A 82 12.10 16.68 9.63
N VAL A 83 13.33 17.19 9.36
CA VAL A 83 14.57 16.42 9.55
C VAL A 83 15.17 16.81 10.87
N HIS A 84 15.34 15.86 11.77
CA HIS A 84 15.92 16.03 13.08
C HIS A 84 17.17 15.14 13.21
N TYR A 85 18.25 15.66 13.77
CA TYR A 85 19.50 14.94 13.98
C TYR A 85 19.62 14.58 15.44
N GLU A 86 19.66 13.24 15.73
CA GLU A 86 19.82 12.63 17.07
C GLU A 86 18.70 12.92 18.07
N LYS A 87 18.14 14.12 18.08
CA LYS A 87 17.03 14.51 18.94
C LYS A 87 15.94 15.19 18.13
N TYR A 88 14.73 14.97 18.58
CA TYR A 88 13.53 15.57 17.96
C TYR A 88 13.46 17.07 18.26
#